data_1614481ce7f62eef7a5c32c7cbe8125f
#
_entry.id   1614481ce7f62eef7a5c32c7cbe8125f
#
_cell.length_a   1.000
_cell.length_b   1.000
_cell.length_c   1.000
_cell.angle_alpha   90.00
_cell.angle_beta   90.00
_cell.angle_gamma   90.00
#
_symmetry.space_group_name_H-M   'P 1'
#
loop_
_entity.id
_entity.type
_entity.pdbx_description
1 polymer ?
#
loop_
_entity_poly.entity_id
_entity_poly.type
_entity_poly.pdbx_seq_one_letter_code
_entity_poly.pdbx_strand_id
1 'polypeptide(L)'
;MPDRPERVRGLGRATGTEDEAFEFADALLSFLAAARRTRGRMQPLFDDVTVPQLVLLDAIEEVGADGIGAVADFTSLSQPTVTRSAAALERDGLVRRRAADSDGRRRVLTLTPRGERLLAEKRAVVAEQFAAAWDRLDASERALAVPLLRHLSALVDQLF
;
A
#
# COMPACT_ATOMS: atom_id res chain seq x y z
N MET A 1 -18.18 19.64 -62.81
CA MET A 1 -17.61 20.06 -61.53
C MET A 1 -18.50 19.50 -60.41
N PRO A 2 -18.10 18.48 -59.70
CA PRO A 2 -18.87 17.93 -58.59
C PRO A 2 -18.51 18.62 -57.30
N ASP A 3 -19.56 18.87 -56.59
CA ASP A 3 -19.75 19.46 -55.30
C ASP A 3 -18.85 18.87 -54.20
N ARG A 4 -18.29 19.74 -53.39
CA ARG A 4 -17.45 19.39 -52.24
C ARG A 4 -18.38 19.26 -51.01
N PRO A 5 -18.39 18.10 -50.30
CA PRO A 5 -19.18 18.02 -49.09
C PRO A 5 -18.54 18.90 -47.98
N GLU A 6 -19.40 19.71 -47.38
CA GLU A 6 -19.13 20.50 -46.16
C GLU A 6 -18.59 19.62 -45.03
N ARG A 7 -17.46 20.03 -44.49
CA ARG A 7 -16.91 19.48 -43.24
C ARG A 7 -17.88 19.83 -42.10
N VAL A 8 -18.46 18.81 -41.53
CA VAL A 8 -19.21 18.90 -40.29
C VAL A 8 -18.25 19.43 -39.19
N ARG A 9 -18.40 20.72 -38.88
CA ARG A 9 -17.90 21.32 -37.64
C ARG A 9 -18.90 20.97 -36.55
N GLY A 10 -18.47 20.11 -35.60
CA GLY A 10 -19.30 19.83 -34.45
C GLY A 10 -18.77 18.70 -33.60
N LEU A 11 -17.61 18.88 -32.99
CA LEU A 11 -17.18 18.11 -31.81
C LEU A 11 -16.18 18.95 -31.02
N GLY A 12 -16.68 20.04 -30.49
CA GLY A 12 -15.97 20.82 -29.51
C GLY A 12 -16.76 20.77 -28.22
N ARG A 13 -16.42 19.78 -27.32
CA ARG A 13 -16.73 19.85 -25.88
C ARG A 13 -16.49 18.51 -25.14
N ALA A 14 -15.34 17.87 -25.37
CA ALA A 14 -14.94 16.74 -24.53
C ALA A 14 -13.44 16.76 -24.17
N THR A 15 -12.67 17.72 -24.64
CA THR A 15 -11.21 17.71 -24.52
C THR A 15 -10.72 18.03 -23.10
N GLY A 16 -11.40 18.87 -22.33
CA GLY A 16 -10.94 19.27 -21.00
C GLY A 16 -10.92 18.12 -19.97
N THR A 17 -12.00 17.35 -19.89
CA THR A 17 -12.12 16.27 -18.89
C THR A 17 -11.24 15.06 -19.21
N GLU A 18 -11.05 14.76 -20.49
CA GLU A 18 -10.14 13.69 -20.91
C GLU A 18 -8.67 14.06 -20.65
N ASP A 19 -8.28 15.28 -20.98
CA ASP A 19 -6.93 15.80 -20.74
C ASP A 19 -6.61 15.85 -19.24
N GLU A 20 -7.54 16.31 -18.39
CA GLU A 20 -7.41 16.29 -16.93
C GLU A 20 -7.28 14.88 -16.36
N ALA A 21 -8.02 13.92 -16.89
CA ALA A 21 -7.92 12.51 -16.47
C ALA A 21 -6.58 11.89 -16.87
N PHE A 22 -6.04 12.21 -18.03
CA PHE A 22 -4.70 11.77 -18.44
C PHE A 22 -3.60 12.39 -17.57
N GLU A 23 -3.69 13.69 -17.28
CA GLU A 23 -2.73 14.38 -16.40
C GLU A 23 -2.75 13.78 -14.99
N PHE A 24 -3.93 13.51 -14.45
CA PHE A 24 -4.10 12.81 -13.16
C PHE A 24 -3.47 11.42 -13.18
N ALA A 25 -3.74 10.62 -14.23
CA ALA A 25 -3.18 9.27 -14.36
C ALA A 25 -1.64 9.29 -14.44
N ASP A 26 -1.06 10.22 -15.20
CA ASP A 26 0.40 10.38 -15.31
C ASP A 26 1.02 10.78 -13.97
N ALA A 27 0.42 11.74 -13.26
CA ALA A 27 0.86 12.14 -11.93
C ALA A 27 0.79 10.98 -10.93
N LEU A 28 -0.30 10.20 -10.94
CA LEU A 28 -0.45 9.02 -10.09
C LEU A 28 0.60 7.95 -10.39
N LEU A 29 0.82 7.63 -11.68
CA LEU A 29 1.85 6.67 -12.09
C LEU A 29 3.26 7.13 -11.70
N SER A 30 3.54 8.43 -11.83
CA SER A 30 4.81 9.03 -11.39
C SER A 30 4.99 8.92 -9.88
N PHE A 31 3.94 9.17 -9.11
CA PHE A 31 3.93 8.98 -7.65
C PHE A 31 4.18 7.52 -7.26
N LEU A 32 3.49 6.57 -7.87
CA LEU A 32 3.69 5.13 -7.61
C LEU A 32 5.11 4.68 -7.97
N ALA A 33 5.67 5.19 -9.07
CA ALA A 33 7.06 4.92 -9.44
C ALA A 33 8.06 5.51 -8.43
N ALA A 34 7.80 6.71 -7.89
CA ALA A 34 8.60 7.31 -6.83
C ALA A 34 8.52 6.51 -5.52
N ALA A 35 7.32 6.09 -5.12
CA ALA A 35 7.09 5.24 -3.95
C ALA A 35 7.85 3.90 -4.07
N ARG A 36 7.83 3.28 -5.26
CA ARG A 36 8.62 2.05 -5.52
C ARG A 36 10.13 2.28 -5.36
N ARG A 37 10.67 3.38 -5.90
CA ARG A 37 12.09 3.73 -5.74
C ARG A 37 12.46 4.01 -4.28
N THR A 38 11.58 4.68 -3.56
CA THR A 38 11.76 4.98 -2.13
C THR A 38 11.81 3.70 -1.31
N ARG A 39 10.92 2.73 -1.58
CA ARG A 39 10.92 1.42 -0.93
C ARG A 39 12.28 0.72 -1.02
N GLY A 40 12.94 0.74 -2.21
CA GLY A 40 14.27 0.15 -2.37
C GLY A 40 15.35 0.88 -1.56
N ARG A 41 15.24 2.22 -1.45
CA ARG A 41 16.17 3.04 -0.65
C ARG A 41 15.97 2.91 0.86
N MET A 42 14.78 2.52 1.30
CA MET A 42 14.49 2.29 2.71
C MET A 42 15.03 0.95 3.23
N GLN A 43 15.26 -0.02 2.34
CA GLN A 43 15.72 -1.36 2.77
C GLN A 43 16.97 -1.33 3.65
N PRO A 44 18.00 -0.49 3.40
CA PRO A 44 19.17 -0.40 4.29
C PRO A 44 18.88 0.12 5.70
N LEU A 45 17.71 0.72 5.93
CA LEU A 45 17.28 1.18 7.26
C LEU A 45 16.71 0.04 8.13
N PHE A 46 16.54 -1.16 7.55
CA PHE A 46 15.91 -2.30 8.18
C PHE A 46 16.87 -3.49 8.18
N ASP A 47 17.87 -3.45 9.08
CA ASP A 47 18.94 -4.48 9.14
C ASP A 47 18.39 -5.88 9.42
N ASP A 48 17.32 -5.98 10.21
CA ASP A 48 16.79 -7.25 10.73
C ASP A 48 15.65 -7.84 9.90
N VAL A 49 15.06 -7.02 9.01
CA VAL A 49 13.80 -7.39 8.34
C VAL A 49 13.68 -6.71 6.98
N THR A 50 13.10 -7.40 6.01
CA THR A 50 12.85 -6.81 4.69
C THR A 50 11.56 -5.99 4.69
N VAL A 51 11.45 -5.01 3.78
CA VAL A 51 10.20 -4.23 3.61
C VAL A 51 8.97 -5.14 3.37
N PRO A 52 9.03 -6.20 2.54
CA PRO A 52 7.92 -7.15 2.43
C PRO A 52 7.55 -7.86 3.74
N GLN A 53 8.53 -8.17 4.60
CA GLN A 53 8.27 -8.76 5.90
C GLN A 53 7.61 -7.75 6.85
N LEU A 54 8.01 -6.48 6.81
CA LEU A 54 7.34 -5.43 7.58
C LEU A 54 5.88 -5.25 7.16
N VAL A 55 5.60 -5.21 5.85
CA VAL A 55 4.23 -5.17 5.33
C VAL A 55 3.41 -6.36 5.81
N LEU A 56 4.02 -7.55 5.87
CA LEU A 56 3.33 -8.74 6.36
C LEU A 56 3.11 -8.69 7.89
N LEU A 57 4.07 -8.18 8.67
CA LEU A 57 3.89 -7.98 10.12
C LEU A 57 2.77 -6.98 10.41
N ASP A 58 2.71 -5.89 9.64
CA ASP A 58 1.65 -4.87 9.72
C ASP A 58 0.26 -5.48 9.43
N ALA A 59 0.15 -6.25 8.36
CA ALA A 59 -1.08 -6.96 8.02
C ALA A 59 -1.48 -8.02 9.07
N ILE A 60 -0.51 -8.71 9.68
CA ILE A 60 -0.79 -9.68 10.74
C ILE A 60 -1.29 -8.99 12.01
N GLU A 61 -0.76 -7.81 12.36
CA GLU A 61 -1.29 -7.02 13.47
C GLU A 61 -2.74 -6.62 13.24
N GLU A 62 -3.06 -6.18 12.01
CA GLU A 62 -4.39 -5.64 11.67
C GLU A 62 -5.45 -6.72 11.49
N VAL A 63 -5.17 -7.74 10.70
CA VAL A 63 -6.17 -8.75 10.29
C VAL A 63 -5.74 -10.21 10.53
N GLY A 64 -4.65 -10.46 11.21
CA GLY A 64 -4.11 -11.81 11.40
C GLY A 64 -5.04 -12.74 12.19
N ALA A 65 -5.87 -12.19 13.08
CA ALA A 65 -6.91 -12.90 13.81
C ALA A 65 -8.02 -13.47 12.88
N ASP A 66 -8.20 -12.84 11.71
CA ASP A 66 -9.16 -13.27 10.69
C ASP A 66 -8.62 -14.37 9.77
N GLY A 67 -7.36 -14.74 9.97
CA GLY A 67 -6.71 -15.88 9.32
C GLY A 67 -5.88 -15.52 8.10
N ILE A 68 -5.23 -16.56 7.55
CA ILE A 68 -4.28 -16.40 6.42
C ILE A 68 -4.94 -15.79 5.18
N GLY A 69 -6.22 -16.08 4.93
CA GLY A 69 -6.98 -15.51 3.82
C GLY A 69 -7.09 -13.99 3.93
N ALA A 70 -7.51 -13.49 5.10
CA ALA A 70 -7.62 -12.04 5.33
C ALA A 70 -6.27 -11.32 5.18
N VAL A 71 -5.18 -11.92 5.67
CA VAL A 71 -3.82 -11.38 5.47
C VAL A 71 -3.43 -11.39 3.99
N ALA A 72 -3.81 -12.41 3.23
CA ALA A 72 -3.56 -12.50 1.79
C ALA A 72 -4.30 -11.39 1.03
N ASP A 73 -5.59 -11.19 1.33
CA ASP A 73 -6.43 -10.16 0.73
C ASP A 73 -5.89 -8.75 1.09
N PHE A 74 -5.58 -8.51 2.37
CA PHE A 74 -5.04 -7.23 2.83
C PHE A 74 -3.70 -6.86 2.15
N THR A 75 -2.84 -7.86 1.91
CA THR A 75 -1.52 -7.64 1.29
C THR A 75 -1.51 -7.76 -0.23
N SER A 76 -2.63 -8.15 -0.85
CA SER A 76 -2.72 -8.53 -2.26
C SER A 76 -1.71 -9.62 -2.66
N LEU A 77 -1.41 -10.52 -1.72
CA LEU A 77 -0.53 -11.67 -1.91
C LEU A 77 -1.33 -12.96 -2.02
N SER A 78 -0.79 -13.96 -2.72
CA SER A 78 -1.41 -15.30 -2.71
C SER A 78 -1.28 -15.95 -1.32
N GLN A 79 -2.27 -16.73 -0.90
CA GLN A 79 -2.24 -17.48 0.37
C GLN A 79 -0.99 -18.37 0.53
N PRO A 80 -0.49 -19.09 -0.51
CA PRO A 80 0.77 -19.81 -0.42
C PRO A 80 1.97 -18.91 -0.14
N THR A 81 1.98 -17.68 -0.67
CA THR A 81 3.05 -16.70 -0.40
C THR A 81 3.00 -16.24 1.06
N VAL A 82 1.81 -15.85 1.56
CA VAL A 82 1.61 -15.49 2.96
C VAL A 82 2.02 -16.62 3.88
N THR A 83 1.62 -17.86 3.57
CA THR A 83 1.94 -19.05 4.37
C THR A 83 3.45 -19.26 4.49
N ARG A 84 4.19 -19.13 3.38
CA ARG A 84 5.66 -19.29 3.38
C ARG A 84 6.35 -18.15 4.15
N SER A 85 5.92 -16.93 3.92
CA SER A 85 6.50 -15.75 4.59
C SER A 85 6.19 -15.74 6.09
N ALA A 86 4.97 -16.10 6.48
CA ALA A 86 4.60 -16.25 7.89
C ALA A 86 5.41 -17.36 8.58
N ALA A 87 5.70 -18.48 7.90
CA ALA A 87 6.55 -19.55 8.44
C ALA A 87 8.01 -19.09 8.65
N ALA A 88 8.52 -18.17 7.82
CA ALA A 88 9.82 -17.55 8.05
C ALA A 88 9.79 -16.65 9.29
N LEU A 89 8.81 -15.74 9.39
CA LEU A 89 8.64 -14.87 10.56
C LEU A 89 8.39 -15.66 11.86
N GLU A 90 7.74 -16.82 11.78
CA GLU A 90 7.54 -17.71 12.93
C GLU A 90 8.86 -18.35 13.39
N ARG A 91 9.73 -18.78 12.48
CA ARG A 91 11.08 -19.26 12.80
C ARG A 91 11.96 -18.18 13.44
N ASP A 92 11.77 -16.93 13.00
CA ASP A 92 12.48 -15.75 13.54
C ASP A 92 11.88 -15.29 14.88
N GLY A 93 10.80 -15.95 15.35
CA GLY A 93 10.13 -15.65 16.61
C GLY A 93 9.34 -14.33 16.62
N LEU A 94 8.97 -13.82 15.45
CA LEU A 94 8.23 -12.56 15.29
C LEU A 94 6.72 -12.78 15.22
N VAL A 95 6.30 -13.94 14.73
CA VAL A 95 4.90 -14.33 14.55
C VAL A 95 4.64 -15.65 15.25
N ARG A 96 3.42 -15.86 15.67
CA ARG A 96 2.90 -17.14 16.20
C ARG A 96 1.69 -17.55 15.40
N ARG A 97 1.65 -18.84 15.04
CA ARG A 97 0.48 -19.47 14.40
C ARG A 97 -0.31 -20.24 15.43
N ARG A 98 -1.62 -20.08 15.47
CA ARG A 98 -2.54 -20.83 16.33
C ARG A 98 -3.70 -21.41 15.54
N ALA A 99 -4.36 -22.43 16.06
CA ALA A 99 -5.70 -22.78 15.63
C ALA A 99 -6.66 -21.69 16.15
N ALA A 100 -7.68 -21.35 15.37
CA ALA A 100 -8.73 -20.47 15.86
C ALA A 100 -9.55 -21.18 16.94
N ASP A 101 -9.97 -20.45 17.97
CA ASP A 101 -10.71 -21.02 19.10
C ASP A 101 -12.10 -21.55 18.66
N SER A 102 -12.69 -20.95 17.64
CA SER A 102 -14.01 -21.31 17.10
C SER A 102 -13.98 -22.39 16.01
N ASP A 103 -12.86 -22.58 15.33
CA ASP A 103 -12.67 -23.56 14.25
C ASP A 103 -11.21 -24.02 14.21
N GLY A 104 -10.93 -25.20 14.76
CA GLY A 104 -9.59 -25.78 14.80
C GLY A 104 -8.92 -26.00 13.44
N ARG A 105 -9.67 -25.87 12.32
CA ARG A 105 -9.15 -25.93 10.95
C ARG A 105 -8.61 -24.60 10.47
N ARG A 106 -9.12 -23.48 11.02
CA ARG A 106 -8.68 -22.14 10.65
C ARG A 106 -7.38 -21.78 11.41
N ARG A 107 -6.37 -21.35 10.68
CA ARG A 107 -5.10 -20.89 11.24
C ARG A 107 -5.11 -19.39 11.32
N VAL A 108 -4.89 -18.86 12.52
CA VAL A 108 -4.73 -17.43 12.78
C VAL A 108 -3.27 -17.11 13.03
N LEU A 109 -2.89 -15.89 12.70
CA LEU A 109 -1.55 -15.35 12.88
C LEU A 109 -1.62 -14.21 13.91
N THR A 110 -0.65 -14.18 14.82
CA THR A 110 -0.52 -13.09 15.78
C THR A 110 0.94 -12.71 15.92
N LEU A 111 1.21 -11.45 16.20
CA LEU A 111 2.57 -11.02 16.55
C LEU A 111 2.97 -11.62 17.90
N THR A 112 4.24 -11.86 18.07
CA THR A 112 4.83 -12.09 19.39
C THR A 112 5.21 -10.73 20.01
N PRO A 113 5.48 -10.65 21.34
CA PRO A 113 6.00 -9.41 21.93
C PRO A 113 7.30 -8.91 21.28
N ARG A 114 8.09 -9.80 20.68
CA ARG A 114 9.25 -9.42 19.89
C ARG A 114 8.85 -8.84 18.54
N GLY A 115 7.85 -9.43 17.87
CA GLY A 115 7.31 -8.91 16.61
C GLY A 115 6.67 -7.53 16.76
N GLU A 116 5.90 -7.33 17.83
CA GLU A 116 5.29 -6.03 18.17
C GLU A 116 6.34 -4.94 18.37
N ARG A 117 7.38 -5.23 19.18
CA ARG A 117 8.48 -4.28 19.39
C ARG A 117 9.22 -3.95 18.11
N LEU A 118 9.56 -4.96 17.30
CA LEU A 118 10.23 -4.74 16.03
C LEU A 118 9.39 -3.88 15.10
N LEU A 119 8.10 -4.18 14.97
CA LEU A 119 7.20 -3.41 14.11
C LEU A 119 7.09 -1.95 14.57
N ALA A 120 6.92 -1.73 15.87
CA ALA A 120 6.88 -0.38 16.45
C ALA A 120 8.19 0.40 16.21
N GLU A 121 9.34 -0.24 16.39
CA GLU A 121 10.65 0.35 16.12
C GLU A 121 10.79 0.75 14.64
N LYS A 122 10.43 -0.13 13.72
CA LYS A 122 10.56 0.16 12.28
C LYS A 122 9.54 1.21 11.80
N ARG A 123 8.34 1.23 12.39
CA ARG A 123 7.37 2.33 12.16
C ARG A 123 7.94 3.68 12.63
N ALA A 124 8.63 3.73 13.76
CA ALA A 124 9.27 4.95 14.24
C ALA A 124 10.37 5.44 13.28
N VAL A 125 11.23 4.54 12.78
CA VAL A 125 12.24 4.87 11.75
C VAL A 125 11.58 5.42 10.48
N VAL A 126 10.48 4.81 10.01
CA VAL A 126 9.73 5.30 8.84
C VAL A 126 9.15 6.68 9.11
N ALA A 127 8.52 6.88 10.28
CA ALA A 127 7.94 8.16 10.67
C ALA A 127 8.99 9.28 10.71
N GLU A 128 10.17 9.02 11.26
CA GLU A 128 11.28 9.96 11.31
C GLU A 128 11.74 10.36 9.90
N GLN A 129 11.87 9.41 8.96
CA GLN A 129 12.24 9.70 7.58
C GLN A 129 11.20 10.57 6.87
N PHE A 130 9.92 10.40 7.17
CA PHE A 130 8.85 11.20 6.59
C PHE A 130 8.62 12.54 7.30
N ALA A 131 9.06 12.71 8.55
CA ALA A 131 8.96 13.97 9.27
C ALA A 131 9.64 15.12 8.50
N ALA A 132 10.84 14.89 7.97
CA ALA A 132 11.56 15.88 7.17
C ALA A 132 10.84 16.23 5.85
N ALA A 133 10.08 15.31 5.27
CA ALA A 133 9.25 15.59 4.11
C ALA A 133 8.01 16.40 4.51
N TRP A 134 7.38 16.06 5.63
CA TRP A 134 6.26 16.79 6.20
C TRP A 134 6.60 18.25 6.49
N ASP A 135 7.79 18.52 7.02
CA ASP A 135 8.27 19.87 7.34
C ASP A 135 8.48 20.76 6.11
N ARG A 136 8.60 20.17 4.93
CA ARG A 136 8.70 20.91 3.65
C ARG A 136 7.35 21.33 3.08
N LEU A 137 6.27 20.75 3.56
CA LEU A 137 4.92 21.10 3.13
C LEU A 137 4.51 22.42 3.78
N ASP A 138 3.86 23.28 3.02
CA ASP A 138 3.22 24.48 3.57
C ASP A 138 1.92 24.12 4.32
N ALA A 139 1.28 25.12 4.94
CA ALA A 139 0.07 24.91 5.74
C ALA A 139 -1.11 24.38 4.93
N SER A 140 -1.27 24.80 3.67
CA SER A 140 -2.34 24.35 2.78
C SER A 140 -2.11 22.93 2.29
N GLU A 141 -0.87 22.61 1.94
CA GLU A 141 -0.45 21.25 1.55
C GLU A 141 -0.62 20.25 2.70
N ARG A 142 -0.23 20.63 3.94
CA ARG A 142 -0.42 19.78 5.13
C ARG A 142 -1.89 19.48 5.41
N ALA A 143 -2.76 20.47 5.24
CA ALA A 143 -4.20 20.29 5.44
C ALA A 143 -4.82 19.27 4.47
N LEU A 144 -4.28 19.18 3.26
CA LEU A 144 -4.76 18.29 2.19
C LEU A 144 -4.06 16.94 2.16
N ALA A 145 -2.79 16.86 2.59
CA ALA A 145 -1.94 15.69 2.38
C ALA A 145 -2.57 14.39 2.89
N VAL A 146 -3.00 14.35 4.16
CA VAL A 146 -3.55 13.14 4.75
C VAL A 146 -4.92 12.76 4.18
N PRO A 147 -5.91 13.69 4.09
CA PRO A 147 -7.20 13.38 3.46
C PRO A 147 -7.05 12.91 2.02
N LEU A 148 -6.21 13.58 1.22
CA LEU A 148 -6.00 13.24 -0.18
C LEU A 148 -5.38 11.85 -0.34
N LEU A 149 -4.32 11.52 0.42
CA LEU A 149 -3.70 10.20 0.37
C LEU A 149 -4.67 9.08 0.75
N ARG A 150 -5.51 9.28 1.78
CA ARG A 150 -6.55 8.32 2.16
C ARG A 150 -7.59 8.13 1.05
N HIS A 151 -8.02 9.23 0.44
CA HIS A 151 -8.98 9.18 -0.66
C HIS A 151 -8.41 8.48 -1.89
N LEU A 152 -7.17 8.77 -2.26
CA LEU A 152 -6.48 8.11 -3.38
C LEU A 152 -6.26 6.62 -3.12
N SER A 153 -5.92 6.21 -1.90
CA SER A 153 -5.82 4.80 -1.54
C SER A 153 -7.15 4.08 -1.76
N ALA A 154 -8.25 4.65 -1.26
CA ALA A 154 -9.58 4.06 -1.45
C ALA A 154 -10.01 4.01 -2.92
N LEU A 155 -9.64 5.00 -3.75
CA LEU A 155 -9.90 4.98 -5.18
C LEU A 155 -9.10 3.88 -5.90
N VAL A 156 -7.83 3.72 -5.57
CA VAL A 156 -6.98 2.66 -6.17
C VAL A 156 -7.50 1.27 -5.80
N ASP A 157 -7.94 1.05 -4.56
CA ASP A 157 -8.53 -0.21 -4.10
C ASP A 157 -9.84 -0.57 -4.85
N GLN A 158 -10.54 0.43 -5.39
CA GLN A 158 -11.77 0.22 -6.18
C GLN A 158 -11.51 -0.06 -7.67
N LEU A 159 -10.31 0.20 -8.16
CA LEU A 159 -9.98 0.04 -9.58
C LEU A 159 -9.58 -1.40 -9.95
N PHE A 160 -9.21 -2.22 -8.97
CA PHE A 160 -8.67 -3.57 -9.14
C PHE A 160 -9.29 -4.56 -8.16
#